data_752dc4f78229f829b2b9a37551e141bf
#
_entry.id   752dc4f78229f829b2b9a37551e141bf
#
_cell.length_a   1.000
_cell.length_b   1.000
_cell.length_c   1.000
_cell.angle_alpha   90.00
_cell.angle_beta   90.00
_cell.angle_gamma   90.00
#
_symmetry.space_group_name_H-M   'P 1'
#
loop_
_entity.id
_entity.type
_entity.pdbx_description
1 polymer ?
#
loop_
_entity_poly.entity_id
_entity_poly.type
_entity_poly.pdbx_seq_one_letter_code
_entity_poly.pdbx_strand_id
1 'polypeptide(L)'
;MLKFDRLAIDVAQFSWLRKKRWQPLLTDISLAVQPGELVALVGSSGEGKSLLLQSALGLLPDNMRCRGAISLAGETLTEESKQLHRGNTLCYVPQGVSALNPLVRVGPQLERAATLSGMHVKMHDVARQLQRYNLRPELTDAFPNRLSGGMAKRVLTCGATLTGAQYILADEITSWLDDEHAGQILAHLKVLCADGRGVLWVTHDLAMAARFADRFAVLRHGVLQETLTSQALLNGEGSPWLQSLWDALPEHRFLAGRKYTGMRR
;
A
#
# COMPACT_ATOMS: atom_id res chain seq x y z
N MET A 1 -12.13 6.89 10.03
CA MET A 1 -11.73 7.22 8.65
C MET A 1 -10.36 7.88 8.68
N LEU A 2 -9.42 7.43 7.83
CA LEU A 2 -8.17 8.13 7.53
C LEU A 2 -8.43 9.03 6.31
N LYS A 3 -8.15 10.33 6.41
CA LYS A 3 -8.42 11.30 5.34
C LYS A 3 -7.19 12.16 5.06
N PHE A 4 -6.87 12.32 3.80
CA PHE A 4 -5.97 13.33 3.26
C PHE A 4 -6.84 14.46 2.68
N ASP A 5 -6.60 15.70 3.07
CA ASP A 5 -7.39 16.85 2.66
C ASP A 5 -6.50 17.91 2.03
N ARG A 6 -6.64 18.07 0.71
CA ARG A 6 -5.86 18.99 -0.13
C ARG A 6 -4.35 18.93 0.18
N LEU A 7 -3.85 17.69 0.31
CA LEU A 7 -2.44 17.48 0.64
C LEU A 7 -1.54 17.87 -0.54
N ALA A 8 -0.49 18.61 -0.25
CA ALA A 8 0.57 18.91 -1.19
C ALA A 8 1.92 18.59 -0.56
N ILE A 9 2.82 18.01 -1.34
CA ILE A 9 4.19 17.69 -0.92
C ILE A 9 5.15 18.35 -1.90
N ASP A 10 6.05 19.16 -1.37
CA ASP A 10 7.11 19.82 -2.14
C ASP A 10 8.48 19.31 -1.69
N VAL A 11 9.43 19.20 -2.63
CA VAL A 11 10.84 18.92 -2.36
C VAL A 11 11.69 20.16 -2.54
N ALA A 12 12.64 20.36 -1.62
CA ALA A 12 13.62 21.42 -1.72
C ALA A 12 14.69 21.05 -2.75
N GLN A 13 14.84 21.88 -3.76
CA GLN A 13 15.96 21.85 -4.69
C GLN A 13 16.93 22.99 -4.38
N PHE A 14 18.21 22.69 -4.34
CA PHE A 14 19.24 23.68 -4.16
C PHE A 14 19.87 24.02 -5.52
N SER A 15 19.73 25.27 -5.94
CA SER A 15 20.50 25.79 -7.09
C SER A 15 21.98 25.90 -6.71
N TRP A 16 22.88 25.89 -7.69
CA TRP A 16 24.32 26.08 -7.49
C TRP A 16 24.64 27.40 -6.72
N LEU A 17 23.76 28.40 -6.78
CA LEU A 17 23.83 29.68 -6.02
C LEU A 17 23.25 29.55 -4.59
N ARG A 18 23.07 28.35 -4.04
CA ARG A 18 22.48 28.06 -2.72
C ARG A 18 21.07 28.63 -2.50
N LYS A 19 20.36 29.04 -3.55
CA LYS A 19 18.95 29.44 -3.43
C LYS A 19 18.08 28.20 -3.35
N LYS A 20 17.37 28.03 -2.23
CA LYS A 20 16.39 26.96 -2.03
C LYS A 20 15.14 27.26 -2.86
N ARG A 21 14.75 26.34 -3.74
CA ARG A 21 13.48 26.37 -4.48
C ARG A 21 12.66 25.16 -4.09
N TRP A 22 11.36 25.34 -3.98
CA TRP A 22 10.43 24.26 -3.72
C TRP A 22 9.81 23.81 -5.02
N GLN A 23 9.95 22.52 -5.33
CA GLN A 23 9.32 21.87 -6.48
C GLN A 23 8.16 21.00 -5.98
N PRO A 24 6.94 21.18 -6.51
CA PRO A 24 5.81 20.34 -6.15
C PRO A 24 6.02 18.91 -6.67
N LEU A 25 5.75 17.93 -5.82
CA LEU A 25 5.71 16.50 -6.15
C LEU A 25 4.28 15.98 -6.10
N LEU A 26 3.50 16.38 -5.10
CA LEU A 26 2.07 16.12 -5.00
C LEU A 26 1.33 17.43 -4.80
N THR A 27 0.17 17.56 -5.45
CA THR A 27 -0.64 18.79 -5.41
C THR A 27 -2.11 18.42 -5.24
N ASP A 28 -2.75 19.02 -4.24
CA ASP A 28 -4.20 18.95 -3.98
C ASP A 28 -4.74 17.51 -3.87
N ILE A 29 -4.03 16.65 -3.17
CA ILE A 29 -4.44 15.26 -2.98
C ILE A 29 -5.53 15.20 -1.91
N SER A 30 -6.74 14.82 -2.32
CA SER A 30 -7.87 14.58 -1.44
C SER A 30 -8.32 13.14 -1.56
N LEU A 31 -8.02 12.32 -0.54
CA LEU A 31 -8.31 10.89 -0.50
C LEU A 31 -8.75 10.49 0.89
N ALA A 32 -9.73 9.60 0.98
CA ALA A 32 -10.16 9.03 2.26
C ALA A 32 -10.17 7.50 2.18
N VAL A 33 -9.84 6.85 3.29
CA VAL A 33 -9.95 5.41 3.50
C VAL A 33 -10.90 5.17 4.66
N GLN A 34 -12.01 4.49 4.39
CA GLN A 34 -12.98 4.15 5.44
C GLN A 34 -12.51 2.93 6.23
N PRO A 35 -12.97 2.76 7.49
CA PRO A 35 -12.91 1.46 8.14
C PRO A 35 -13.63 0.41 7.27
N GLY A 36 -13.04 -0.76 7.13
CA GLY A 36 -13.61 -1.82 6.30
C GLY A 36 -13.30 -1.72 4.79
N GLU A 37 -12.57 -0.70 4.35
CA GLU A 37 -12.31 -0.44 2.93
C GLU A 37 -10.86 -0.77 2.53
N LEU A 38 -10.69 -1.43 1.39
CA LEU A 38 -9.41 -1.55 0.70
C LEU A 38 -9.39 -0.58 -0.47
N VAL A 39 -8.59 0.47 -0.34
CA VAL A 39 -8.38 1.48 -1.39
C VAL A 39 -7.04 1.23 -2.05
N ALA A 40 -7.01 1.08 -3.38
CA ALA A 40 -5.78 1.03 -4.14
C ALA A 40 -5.41 2.43 -4.66
N LEU A 41 -4.17 2.87 -4.44
CA LEU A 41 -3.60 4.05 -5.08
C LEU A 41 -2.75 3.60 -6.26
N VAL A 42 -3.28 3.79 -7.47
CA VAL A 42 -2.67 3.34 -8.73
C VAL A 42 -1.97 4.50 -9.43
N GLY A 43 -0.84 4.22 -10.04
CA GLY A 43 -0.09 5.21 -10.83
C GLY A 43 1.27 4.67 -11.23
N SER A 44 1.93 5.34 -12.17
CA SER A 44 3.27 4.97 -12.64
C SER A 44 4.32 5.10 -11.54
N SER A 45 5.46 4.42 -11.72
CA SER A 45 6.59 4.59 -10.80
C SER A 45 7.07 6.03 -10.78
N GLY A 46 7.42 6.55 -9.60
CA GLY A 46 7.89 7.93 -9.45
C GLY A 46 6.79 8.99 -9.28
N GLU A 47 5.50 8.67 -9.34
CA GLU A 47 4.39 9.62 -9.19
C GLU A 47 4.18 10.13 -7.75
N GLY A 48 4.96 9.66 -6.78
CA GLY A 48 4.87 10.13 -5.38
C GLY A 48 3.92 9.33 -4.49
N LYS A 49 3.44 8.15 -4.92
CA LYS A 49 2.52 7.31 -4.16
C LYS A 49 3.03 6.96 -2.76
N SER A 50 4.29 6.53 -2.65
CA SER A 50 4.93 6.21 -1.37
C SER A 50 5.05 7.42 -0.46
N LEU A 51 5.24 8.63 -1.02
CA LEU A 51 5.30 9.87 -0.24
C LEU A 51 3.97 10.17 0.44
N LEU A 52 2.84 9.83 -0.21
CA LEU A 52 1.52 9.97 0.41
C LEU A 52 1.40 9.10 1.67
N LEU A 53 1.83 7.83 1.60
CA LEU A 53 1.84 6.93 2.77
C LEU A 53 2.79 7.44 3.86
N GLN A 54 3.99 7.84 3.49
CA GLN A 54 5.01 8.37 4.42
C GLN A 54 4.56 9.67 5.10
N SER A 55 3.80 10.52 4.41
CA SER A 55 3.28 11.75 4.97
C SER A 55 2.30 11.51 6.13
N ALA A 56 1.46 10.46 6.03
CA ALA A 56 0.54 10.08 7.10
C ALA A 56 1.28 9.59 8.36
N LEU A 57 2.50 9.12 8.20
CA LEU A 57 3.34 8.60 9.26
C LEU A 57 4.35 9.64 9.78
N GLY A 58 4.44 10.84 9.18
CA GLY A 58 5.50 11.80 9.49
C GLY A 58 6.90 11.23 9.19
N LEU A 59 7.05 10.51 8.07
CA LEU A 59 8.30 9.87 7.61
C LEU A 59 8.83 10.53 6.33
N LEU A 60 8.36 11.73 6.00
CA LEU A 60 8.91 12.48 4.87
C LEU A 60 10.36 12.87 5.14
N PRO A 61 11.24 12.83 4.13
CA PRO A 61 12.60 13.35 4.25
C PRO A 61 12.64 14.83 4.66
N ASP A 62 13.69 15.26 5.39
CA ASP A 62 13.86 16.62 5.89
C ASP A 62 13.90 17.69 4.80
N ASN A 63 14.25 17.32 3.57
CA ASN A 63 14.23 18.21 2.42
C ASN A 63 12.86 18.32 1.75
N MET A 64 11.83 17.73 2.35
CA MET A 64 10.44 17.81 1.89
C MET A 64 9.58 18.59 2.90
N ARG A 65 8.49 19.13 2.42
CA ARG A 65 7.45 19.74 3.26
C ARG A 65 6.07 19.28 2.82
N CYS A 66 5.20 19.11 3.78
CA CYS A 66 3.80 18.77 3.58
C CYS A 66 2.92 19.97 3.91
N ARG A 67 1.92 20.23 3.07
CA ARG A 67 0.86 21.24 3.29
C ARG A 67 -0.49 20.55 3.13
N GLY A 68 -1.55 21.16 3.63
CA GLY A 68 -2.88 20.51 3.73
C GLY A 68 -3.02 19.81 5.08
N ALA A 69 -4.00 18.92 5.20
CA ALA A 69 -4.29 18.22 6.45
C ALA A 69 -4.39 16.71 6.25
N ILE A 70 -3.95 15.97 7.27
CA ILE A 70 -4.23 14.53 7.40
C ILE A 70 -5.00 14.36 8.68
N SER A 71 -6.13 13.67 8.64
CA SER A 71 -6.95 13.41 9.81
C SER A 71 -7.24 11.93 9.99
N LEU A 72 -7.34 11.52 11.26
CA LEU A 72 -7.67 10.18 11.68
C LEU A 72 -8.84 10.25 12.66
N ALA A 73 -9.92 9.52 12.37
CA ALA A 73 -11.16 9.55 13.17
C ALA A 73 -11.75 10.96 13.38
N GLY A 74 -11.49 11.90 12.48
CA GLY A 74 -11.94 13.29 12.55
C GLY A 74 -10.95 14.27 13.19
N GLU A 75 -9.88 13.77 13.82
CA GLU A 75 -8.83 14.60 14.41
C GLU A 75 -7.68 14.84 13.44
N THR A 76 -7.25 16.10 13.30
CA THR A 76 -6.10 16.44 12.45
C THR A 76 -4.81 16.00 13.12
N LEU A 77 -3.98 15.25 12.38
CA LEU A 77 -2.70 14.74 12.86
C LEU A 77 -1.62 15.85 12.81
N THR A 78 -1.00 16.11 13.95
CA THR A 78 0.26 16.88 14.04
C THR A 78 1.46 15.95 13.84
N GLU A 79 2.66 16.49 13.66
CA GLU A 79 3.86 15.66 13.52
C GLU A 79 4.11 14.80 14.78
N GLU A 80 3.82 15.32 15.96
CA GLU A 80 3.91 14.58 17.23
C GLU A 80 2.87 13.47 17.30
N SER A 81 1.61 13.76 16.96
CA SER A 81 0.54 12.76 17.01
C SER A 81 0.74 11.65 15.97
N LYS A 82 1.29 11.95 14.79
CA LYS A 82 1.68 10.91 13.81
C LYS A 82 2.64 9.89 14.41
N GLN A 83 3.60 10.33 15.25
CA GLN A 83 4.53 9.41 15.91
C GLN A 83 3.83 8.46 16.87
N LEU A 84 2.82 8.93 17.59
CA LEU A 84 2.04 8.11 18.53
C LEU A 84 1.18 7.06 17.80
N HIS A 85 0.75 7.36 16.57
CA HIS A 85 -0.07 6.45 15.79
C HIS A 85 0.73 5.38 15.03
N ARG A 86 2.05 5.56 14.85
CA ARG A 86 2.92 4.60 14.15
C ARG A 86 2.95 3.26 14.87
N GLY A 87 2.70 2.18 14.11
CA GLY A 87 2.71 0.82 14.61
C GLY A 87 1.52 0.46 15.50
N ASN A 88 0.77 1.43 15.98
CA ASN A 88 -0.41 1.24 16.85
C ASN A 88 -1.71 1.37 16.06
N THR A 89 -2.03 2.56 15.55
CA THR A 89 -3.25 2.81 14.76
C THR A 89 -2.97 2.74 13.25
N LEU A 90 -1.79 3.21 12.84
CA LEU A 90 -1.29 3.21 11.46
C LEU A 90 -0.10 2.27 11.36
N CYS A 91 -0.23 1.19 10.60
CA CYS A 91 0.87 0.28 10.31
C CYS A 91 1.35 0.47 8.86
N TYR A 92 2.66 0.47 8.65
CA TYR A 92 3.27 0.63 7.33
C TYR A 92 3.97 -0.64 6.88
N VAL A 93 3.66 -1.08 5.68
CA VAL A 93 4.41 -2.13 4.98
C VAL A 93 5.21 -1.48 3.86
N PRO A 94 6.53 -1.35 4.01
CA PRO A 94 7.36 -0.64 3.03
C PRO A 94 7.60 -1.46 1.77
N GLN A 95 7.90 -0.77 0.67
CA GLN A 95 8.30 -1.38 -0.59
C GLN A 95 9.58 -2.21 -0.45
N GLY A 96 10.55 -1.71 0.30
CA GLY A 96 11.87 -2.32 0.48
C GLY A 96 11.90 -3.41 1.54
N VAL A 97 12.51 -4.54 1.22
CA VAL A 97 12.73 -5.65 2.17
C VAL A 97 13.81 -5.33 3.22
N SER A 98 14.57 -4.27 3.04
CA SER A 98 15.56 -3.74 4.00
C SER A 98 14.96 -3.26 5.32
N ALA A 99 13.64 -3.19 5.42
CA ALA A 99 12.95 -2.93 6.69
C ALA A 99 13.09 -4.08 7.70
N LEU A 100 13.40 -5.29 7.25
CA LEU A 100 13.79 -6.38 8.15
C LEU A 100 15.24 -6.19 8.60
N ASN A 101 15.45 -6.21 9.93
CA ASN A 101 16.80 -6.16 10.50
C ASN A 101 17.56 -7.45 10.19
N PRO A 102 18.66 -7.42 9.42
CA PRO A 102 19.37 -8.63 9.00
C PRO A 102 20.04 -9.38 10.15
N LEU A 103 20.23 -8.76 11.31
CA LEU A 103 20.90 -9.31 12.47
C LEU A 103 19.94 -9.95 13.49
N VAL A 104 18.64 -9.87 13.26
CA VAL A 104 17.60 -10.43 14.14
C VAL A 104 16.79 -11.47 13.39
N ARG A 105 16.44 -12.59 14.03
CA ARG A 105 15.59 -13.63 13.44
C ARG A 105 14.20 -13.07 13.13
N VAL A 106 13.51 -13.67 12.15
CA VAL A 106 12.19 -13.23 11.66
C VAL A 106 11.15 -13.26 12.78
N GLY A 107 11.03 -14.37 13.51
CA GLY A 107 10.02 -14.52 14.55
C GLY A 107 10.04 -13.41 15.61
N PRO A 108 11.19 -13.14 16.27
CA PRO A 108 11.32 -12.04 17.24
C PRO A 108 11.01 -10.66 16.68
N GLN A 109 11.26 -10.41 15.38
CA GLN A 109 10.90 -9.12 14.76
C GLN A 109 9.38 -8.98 14.63
N LEU A 110 8.68 -10.04 14.21
CA LEU A 110 7.23 -10.06 14.06
C LEU A 110 6.53 -9.97 15.43
N GLU A 111 6.99 -10.71 16.41
CA GLU A 111 6.51 -10.65 17.80
C GLU A 111 6.68 -9.23 18.37
N ARG A 112 7.85 -8.61 18.16
CA ARG A 112 8.11 -7.23 18.58
C ARG A 112 7.17 -6.23 17.91
N ALA A 113 6.92 -6.37 16.61
CA ALA A 113 5.99 -5.48 15.89
C ALA A 113 4.58 -5.55 16.48
N ALA A 114 4.10 -6.73 16.78
CA ALA A 114 2.81 -6.94 17.45
C ALA A 114 2.81 -6.34 18.88
N THR A 115 3.83 -6.60 19.67
CA THR A 115 3.94 -6.08 21.05
C THR A 115 3.95 -4.55 21.09
N LEU A 116 4.67 -3.90 20.16
CA LEU A 116 4.70 -2.42 20.06
C LEU A 116 3.34 -1.83 19.68
N SER A 117 2.47 -2.60 19.06
CA SER A 117 1.07 -2.21 18.77
C SER A 117 0.09 -2.58 19.88
N GLY A 118 0.57 -3.04 21.05
CA GLY A 118 -0.25 -3.44 22.18
C GLY A 118 -0.84 -4.86 22.07
N MET A 119 -0.42 -5.63 21.05
CA MET A 119 -0.88 -7.01 20.87
C MET A 119 0.05 -8.00 21.60
N HIS A 120 -0.55 -8.94 22.33
CA HIS A 120 0.19 -10.03 22.94
C HIS A 120 0.12 -11.27 22.05
N VAL A 121 1.13 -11.48 21.23
CA VAL A 121 1.27 -12.67 20.38
C VAL A 121 2.43 -13.54 20.91
N LYS A 122 2.28 -14.85 20.83
CA LYS A 122 3.32 -15.81 21.14
C LYS A 122 3.96 -16.34 19.86
N MET A 123 5.12 -16.94 19.95
CA MET A 123 5.85 -17.45 18.78
C MET A 123 5.02 -18.43 17.94
N HIS A 124 4.15 -19.24 18.56
CA HIS A 124 3.27 -20.13 17.81
C HIS A 124 2.20 -19.38 17.00
N ASP A 125 1.76 -18.18 17.43
CA ASP A 125 0.82 -17.34 16.67
C ASP A 125 1.54 -16.72 15.47
N VAL A 126 2.79 -16.29 15.65
CA VAL A 126 3.66 -15.85 14.57
C VAL A 126 3.85 -16.95 13.54
N ALA A 127 4.16 -18.17 13.97
CA ALA A 127 4.33 -19.32 13.09
C ALA A 127 3.06 -19.66 12.32
N ARG A 128 1.91 -19.61 12.99
CA ARG A 128 0.59 -19.80 12.36
C ARG A 128 0.29 -18.70 11.35
N GLN A 129 0.64 -17.47 11.64
CA GLN A 129 0.44 -16.34 10.72
C GLN A 129 1.34 -16.47 9.48
N LEU A 130 2.60 -16.90 9.63
CA LEU A 130 3.46 -17.20 8.49
C LEU A 130 2.84 -18.24 7.54
N GLN A 131 2.23 -19.31 8.09
CA GLN A 131 1.54 -20.32 7.28
C GLN A 131 0.40 -19.75 6.43
N ARG A 132 -0.35 -18.75 6.93
CA ARG A 132 -1.40 -18.06 6.15
C ARG A 132 -0.85 -17.32 4.92
N TYR A 133 0.45 -17.01 4.93
CA TYR A 133 1.17 -16.40 3.81
C TYR A 133 1.99 -17.43 3.01
N ASN A 134 1.67 -18.73 3.10
CA ASN A 134 2.41 -19.83 2.46
C ASN A 134 3.91 -19.78 2.77
N LEU A 135 4.24 -19.46 4.00
CA LEU A 135 5.60 -19.50 4.54
C LEU A 135 5.71 -20.62 5.57
N ARG A 136 6.84 -21.31 5.54
CA ARG A 136 7.10 -22.38 6.51
C ARG A 136 7.24 -21.81 7.93
N PRO A 137 6.65 -22.45 8.96
CA PRO A 137 6.72 -21.99 10.36
C PRO A 137 8.15 -21.85 10.88
N GLU A 138 9.07 -22.70 10.41
CA GLU A 138 10.48 -22.71 10.81
C GLU A 138 11.22 -21.42 10.42
N LEU A 139 10.64 -20.61 9.53
CA LEU A 139 11.18 -19.30 9.19
C LEU A 139 11.18 -18.32 10.38
N THR A 140 10.45 -18.61 11.45
CA THR A 140 10.59 -17.84 12.70
C THR A 140 12.03 -17.81 13.20
N ASP A 141 12.78 -18.88 12.98
CA ASP A 141 14.18 -19.01 13.38
C ASP A 141 15.19 -18.56 12.32
N ALA A 142 14.71 -18.25 11.11
CA ALA A 142 15.56 -17.80 10.01
C ALA A 142 15.96 -16.33 10.16
N PHE A 143 17.14 -15.98 9.64
CA PHE A 143 17.55 -14.59 9.44
C PHE A 143 17.03 -14.06 8.08
N PRO A 144 16.76 -12.75 7.96
CA PRO A 144 16.24 -12.15 6.73
C PRO A 144 17.07 -12.41 5.47
N ASN A 145 18.39 -12.56 5.60
CA ASN A 145 19.28 -12.87 4.48
C ASN A 145 19.05 -14.26 3.84
N ARG A 146 18.28 -15.14 4.49
CA ARG A 146 17.85 -16.44 3.94
C ARG A 146 16.54 -16.39 3.19
N LEU A 147 15.88 -15.24 3.15
CA LEU A 147 14.59 -15.06 2.48
C LEU A 147 14.83 -14.62 1.03
N SER A 148 14.04 -15.15 0.11
CA SER A 148 13.90 -14.53 -1.20
C SER A 148 13.16 -13.19 -1.08
N GLY A 149 13.22 -12.33 -2.10
CA GLY A 149 12.50 -11.05 -2.10
C GLY A 149 11.00 -11.23 -1.85
N GLY A 150 10.36 -12.20 -2.51
CA GLY A 150 8.95 -12.52 -2.30
C GLY A 150 8.64 -13.07 -0.92
N MET A 151 9.53 -13.90 -0.33
CA MET A 151 9.38 -14.35 1.06
C MET A 151 9.46 -13.18 2.03
N ALA A 152 10.43 -12.29 1.86
CA ALA A 152 10.61 -11.12 2.72
C ALA A 152 9.40 -10.16 2.66
N LYS A 153 8.82 -9.95 1.48
CA LYS A 153 7.56 -9.21 1.31
C LYS A 153 6.41 -9.83 2.10
N ARG A 154 6.22 -11.14 1.97
CA ARG A 154 5.18 -11.87 2.72
C ARG A 154 5.42 -11.80 4.23
N VAL A 155 6.67 -11.89 4.69
CA VAL A 155 7.04 -11.70 6.10
C VAL A 155 6.69 -10.30 6.58
N LEU A 156 7.03 -9.24 5.83
CA LEU A 156 6.68 -7.85 6.19
C LEU A 156 5.17 -7.65 6.29
N THR A 157 4.42 -8.17 5.33
CA THR A 157 2.95 -8.08 5.33
C THR A 157 2.36 -8.89 6.50
N CYS A 158 2.90 -10.08 6.76
CA CYS A 158 2.54 -10.89 7.93
C CYS A 158 2.72 -10.10 9.24
N GLY A 159 3.86 -9.39 9.39
CA GLY A 159 4.12 -8.54 10.55
C GLY A 159 3.06 -7.44 10.74
N ALA A 160 2.71 -6.76 9.66
CA ALA A 160 1.66 -5.72 9.72
C ALA A 160 0.29 -6.27 10.13
N THR A 161 -0.04 -7.48 9.69
CA THR A 161 -1.34 -8.09 10.04
C THR A 161 -1.41 -8.65 11.46
N LEU A 162 -0.25 -8.91 12.09
CA LEU A 162 -0.15 -9.27 13.51
C LEU A 162 -0.36 -8.07 14.44
N THR A 163 -0.23 -6.84 13.93
CA THR A 163 -0.50 -5.63 14.71
C THR A 163 -2.00 -5.43 14.91
N GLY A 164 -2.36 -4.66 15.95
CA GLY A 164 -3.73 -4.21 16.19
C GLY A 164 -4.12 -2.97 15.37
N ALA A 165 -3.30 -2.56 14.39
CA ALA A 165 -3.51 -1.32 13.66
C ALA A 165 -4.84 -1.28 12.93
N GLN A 166 -5.55 -0.14 13.06
CA GLN A 166 -6.81 0.10 12.36
C GLN A 166 -6.62 0.33 10.87
N TYR A 167 -5.46 0.89 10.48
CA TYR A 167 -5.15 1.17 9.08
C TYR A 167 -3.80 0.56 8.71
N ILE A 168 -3.77 -0.13 7.57
CA ILE A 168 -2.55 -0.67 6.97
C ILE A 168 -2.23 0.16 5.72
N LEU A 169 -1.06 0.79 5.74
CA LEU A 169 -0.49 1.54 4.62
C LEU A 169 0.52 0.64 3.91
N ALA A 170 0.12 0.07 2.79
CA ALA A 170 0.87 -0.98 2.09
C ALA A 170 1.52 -0.45 0.81
N ASP A 171 2.84 -0.42 0.75
CA ASP A 171 3.60 0.13 -0.37
C ASP A 171 4.15 -0.98 -1.27
N GLU A 172 3.53 -1.16 -2.44
CA GLU A 172 3.90 -2.15 -3.45
C GLU A 172 4.16 -3.57 -2.90
N ILE A 173 3.29 -4.03 -2.02
CA ILE A 173 3.44 -5.31 -1.31
C ILE A 173 3.35 -6.53 -2.22
N THR A 174 2.76 -6.40 -3.40
CA THR A 174 2.61 -7.46 -4.40
C THR A 174 3.72 -7.50 -5.44
N SER A 175 4.60 -6.48 -5.49
CA SER A 175 5.73 -6.47 -6.41
C SER A 175 6.69 -7.64 -6.14
N TRP A 176 7.20 -8.27 -7.20
CA TRP A 176 8.09 -9.46 -7.13
C TRP A 176 7.40 -10.76 -6.70
N LEU A 177 6.07 -10.78 -6.65
CA LEU A 177 5.27 -11.98 -6.41
C LEU A 177 4.63 -12.41 -7.73
N ASP A 178 4.41 -13.70 -7.85
CA ASP A 178 3.48 -14.23 -8.86
C ASP A 178 2.03 -13.92 -8.48
N ASP A 179 1.11 -14.06 -9.43
CA ASP A 179 -0.30 -13.73 -9.26
C ASP A 179 -0.98 -14.52 -8.14
N GLU A 180 -0.57 -15.76 -7.92
CA GLU A 180 -1.12 -16.58 -6.84
C GLU A 180 -0.78 -16.02 -5.46
N HIS A 181 0.50 -15.77 -5.20
CA HIS A 181 0.95 -15.23 -3.92
C HIS A 181 0.48 -13.78 -3.70
N ALA A 182 0.46 -12.96 -4.75
CA ALA A 182 -0.10 -11.62 -4.70
C ALA A 182 -1.59 -11.65 -4.34
N GLY A 183 -2.36 -12.52 -5.00
CA GLY A 183 -3.79 -12.72 -4.74
C GLY A 183 -4.07 -13.18 -3.31
N GLN A 184 -3.26 -14.08 -2.76
CA GLN A 184 -3.40 -14.56 -1.38
C GLN A 184 -3.19 -13.43 -0.36
N ILE A 185 -2.18 -12.57 -0.56
CA ILE A 185 -1.96 -11.41 0.29
C ILE A 185 -3.18 -10.48 0.26
N LEU A 186 -3.65 -10.14 -0.92
CA LEU A 186 -4.77 -9.21 -1.09
C LEU A 186 -6.08 -9.79 -0.54
N ALA A 187 -6.33 -11.07 -0.75
CA ALA A 187 -7.48 -11.76 -0.16
C ALA A 187 -7.43 -11.72 1.38
N HIS A 188 -6.25 -11.89 1.99
CA HIS A 188 -6.11 -11.76 3.43
C HIS A 188 -6.34 -10.32 3.91
N LEU A 189 -5.84 -9.31 3.19
CA LEU A 189 -6.15 -7.91 3.51
C LEU A 189 -7.65 -7.62 3.40
N LYS A 190 -8.36 -8.22 2.44
CA LYS A 190 -9.83 -8.12 2.34
C LYS A 190 -10.54 -8.71 3.56
N VAL A 191 -10.04 -9.83 4.09
CA VAL A 191 -10.59 -10.40 5.35
C VAL A 191 -10.39 -9.42 6.51
N LEU A 192 -9.22 -8.77 6.61
CA LEU A 192 -8.99 -7.74 7.64
C LEU A 192 -9.89 -6.51 7.46
N CYS A 193 -10.21 -6.15 6.21
CA CYS A 193 -11.19 -5.10 5.94
C CYS A 193 -12.59 -5.51 6.42
N ALA A 194 -13.00 -6.76 6.17
CA ALA A 194 -14.29 -7.27 6.70
C ALA A 194 -14.36 -7.23 8.25
N ASP A 195 -13.20 -7.32 8.92
CA ASP A 195 -13.08 -7.14 10.38
C ASP A 195 -13.01 -5.64 10.80
N GLY A 196 -13.22 -4.71 9.88
CA GLY A 196 -13.29 -3.26 10.13
C GLY A 196 -11.98 -2.49 9.98
N ARG A 197 -10.88 -3.10 9.55
CA ARG A 197 -9.63 -2.39 9.26
C ARG A 197 -9.71 -1.66 7.92
N GLY A 198 -9.05 -0.49 7.80
CA GLY A 198 -8.87 0.20 6.51
C GLY A 198 -7.51 -0.13 5.89
N VAL A 199 -7.45 -0.26 4.58
CA VAL A 199 -6.20 -0.52 3.87
C VAL A 199 -6.03 0.50 2.75
N LEU A 200 -4.88 1.19 2.73
CA LEU A 200 -4.42 1.98 1.59
C LEU A 200 -3.24 1.25 0.95
N TRP A 201 -3.47 0.70 -0.22
CA TRP A 201 -2.49 -0.09 -0.95
C TRP A 201 -1.99 0.64 -2.19
N VAL A 202 -0.70 0.94 -2.22
CA VAL A 202 -0.02 1.51 -3.39
C VAL A 202 0.39 0.39 -4.33
N THR A 203 0.05 0.55 -5.60
CA THR A 203 0.42 -0.39 -6.66
C THR A 203 0.51 0.30 -8.03
N HIS A 204 1.22 -0.33 -8.95
CA HIS A 204 1.16 0.00 -10.38
C HIS A 204 0.34 -1.04 -11.18
N ASP A 205 -0.18 -2.07 -10.51
CA ASP A 205 -0.96 -3.15 -11.09
C ASP A 205 -2.45 -2.83 -11.05
N LEU A 206 -2.97 -2.34 -12.17
CA LEU A 206 -4.38 -1.99 -12.31
C LEU A 206 -5.29 -3.23 -12.31
N ALA A 207 -4.84 -4.36 -12.86
CA ALA A 207 -5.61 -5.59 -12.91
C ALA A 207 -5.89 -6.13 -11.50
N MET A 208 -4.84 -6.21 -10.67
CA MET A 208 -4.98 -6.60 -9.27
C MET A 208 -5.79 -5.58 -8.47
N ALA A 209 -5.63 -4.27 -8.73
CA ALA A 209 -6.44 -3.24 -8.08
C ALA A 209 -7.93 -3.41 -8.41
N ALA A 210 -8.28 -3.61 -9.68
CA ALA A 210 -9.66 -3.83 -10.10
C ALA A 210 -10.27 -5.12 -9.51
N ARG A 211 -9.45 -6.13 -9.28
CA ARG A 211 -9.91 -7.43 -8.75
C ARG A 211 -10.14 -7.42 -7.25
N PHE A 212 -9.32 -6.71 -6.47
CA PHE A 212 -9.29 -6.83 -5.01
C PHE A 212 -9.71 -5.57 -4.27
N ALA A 213 -9.48 -4.37 -4.83
CA ALA A 213 -9.84 -3.13 -4.15
C ALA A 213 -11.35 -2.88 -4.24
N ASP A 214 -11.91 -2.23 -3.21
CA ASP A 214 -13.28 -1.73 -3.25
C ASP A 214 -13.36 -0.49 -4.14
N ARG A 215 -12.30 0.32 -4.06
CA ARG A 215 -12.15 1.57 -4.80
C ARG A 215 -10.68 1.78 -5.09
N PHE A 216 -10.39 2.41 -6.21
CA PHE A 216 -9.04 2.85 -6.51
C PHE A 216 -9.01 4.32 -6.91
N ALA A 217 -7.88 4.94 -6.63
CA ALA A 217 -7.58 6.32 -6.97
C ALA A 217 -6.40 6.34 -7.92
N VAL A 218 -6.49 7.10 -9.00
CA VAL A 218 -5.46 7.19 -10.02
C VAL A 218 -4.62 8.43 -9.79
N LEU A 219 -3.35 8.23 -9.44
CA LEU A 219 -2.36 9.30 -9.28
C LEU A 219 -1.56 9.43 -10.58
N ARG A 220 -1.52 10.64 -11.13
CA ARG A 220 -0.75 10.95 -12.33
C ARG A 220 -0.25 12.38 -12.30
N HIS A 221 1.04 12.56 -12.60
CA HIS A 221 1.72 13.88 -12.56
C HIS A 221 1.52 14.62 -11.24
N GLY A 222 1.55 13.86 -10.13
CA GLY A 222 1.43 14.42 -8.79
C GLY A 222 0.03 14.88 -8.38
N VAL A 223 -1.02 14.57 -9.15
CA VAL A 223 -2.42 14.89 -8.81
C VAL A 223 -3.31 13.65 -8.92
N LEU A 224 -4.36 13.59 -8.09
CA LEU A 224 -5.40 12.58 -8.25
C LEU A 224 -6.28 12.97 -9.45
N GLN A 225 -6.26 12.13 -10.49
CA GLN A 225 -7.05 12.34 -11.69
C GLN A 225 -8.51 11.94 -11.48
N GLU A 226 -8.71 10.80 -10.87
CA GLU A 226 -10.02 10.22 -10.66
C GLU A 226 -10.01 9.19 -9.53
N THR A 227 -11.18 8.94 -8.98
CA THR A 227 -11.41 7.88 -7.99
C THR A 227 -12.65 7.13 -8.37
N LEU A 228 -12.55 5.80 -8.52
CA LEU A 228 -13.62 4.94 -9.00
C LEU A 228 -13.75 3.71 -8.11
N THR A 229 -14.94 3.12 -8.07
CA THR A 229 -15.09 1.75 -7.57
C THR A 229 -14.56 0.77 -8.62
N SER A 230 -14.10 -0.39 -8.17
CA SER A 230 -13.68 -1.45 -9.10
C SER A 230 -14.83 -1.87 -10.03
N GLN A 231 -16.06 -1.87 -9.52
CA GLN A 231 -17.24 -2.17 -10.34
C GLN A 231 -17.48 -1.12 -11.43
N ALA A 232 -17.27 0.17 -11.15
CA ALA A 232 -17.41 1.23 -12.14
C ALA A 232 -16.41 1.05 -13.30
N LEU A 233 -15.14 0.73 -13.01
CA LEU A 233 -14.15 0.42 -14.04
C LEU A 233 -14.58 -0.78 -14.90
N LEU A 234 -15.05 -1.86 -14.28
CA LEU A 234 -15.52 -3.05 -15.00
C LEU A 234 -16.73 -2.77 -15.88
N ASN A 235 -17.55 -1.79 -15.54
CA ASN A 235 -18.69 -1.30 -16.34
C ASN A 235 -18.28 -0.36 -17.48
N GLY A 236 -16.99 -0.08 -17.63
CA GLY A 236 -16.49 0.84 -18.68
C GLY A 236 -16.54 2.32 -18.28
N GLU A 237 -16.71 2.63 -17.00
CA GLU A 237 -16.63 3.99 -16.48
C GLU A 237 -15.16 4.42 -16.26
N GLY A 238 -14.96 5.73 -16.16
CA GLY A 238 -13.62 6.32 -15.97
C GLY A 238 -13.16 7.12 -17.19
N SER A 239 -12.06 7.83 -17.04
CA SER A 239 -11.50 8.65 -18.11
C SER A 239 -11.10 7.81 -19.34
N PRO A 240 -11.11 8.40 -20.57
CA PRO A 240 -10.64 7.69 -21.77
C PRO A 240 -9.21 7.16 -21.63
N TRP A 241 -8.36 7.87 -20.87
CA TRP A 241 -7.00 7.40 -20.58
C TRP A 241 -7.00 6.14 -19.73
N LEU A 242 -7.79 6.09 -18.64
CA LEU A 242 -7.89 4.93 -17.78
C LEU A 242 -8.47 3.73 -18.52
N GLN A 243 -9.49 3.95 -19.34
CA GLN A 243 -10.07 2.90 -20.18
C GLN A 243 -9.05 2.36 -21.20
N SER A 244 -8.29 3.23 -21.85
CA SER A 244 -7.24 2.79 -22.77
C SER A 244 -6.14 1.97 -22.07
N LEU A 245 -5.82 2.32 -20.82
CA LEU A 245 -4.87 1.55 -20.01
C LEU A 245 -5.46 0.19 -19.61
N TRP A 246 -6.74 0.16 -19.22
CA TRP A 246 -7.48 -1.06 -18.90
C TRP A 246 -7.55 -2.01 -20.07
N ASP A 247 -7.91 -1.52 -21.27
CA ASP A 247 -8.00 -2.31 -22.50
C ASP A 247 -6.63 -2.80 -23.01
N ALA A 248 -5.54 -2.12 -22.62
CA ALA A 248 -4.19 -2.52 -22.96
C ALA A 248 -3.64 -3.67 -22.10
N LEU A 249 -4.32 -4.03 -21.02
CA LEU A 249 -3.89 -5.13 -20.15
C LEU A 249 -3.89 -6.48 -20.92
N PRO A 250 -2.88 -7.33 -20.72
CA PRO A 250 -2.74 -8.61 -21.43
C PRO A 250 -3.99 -9.50 -21.29
N GLU A 251 -4.60 -9.53 -20.13
CA GLU A 251 -5.80 -10.32 -19.83
C GLU A 251 -6.99 -9.93 -20.71
N HIS A 252 -7.14 -8.66 -21.04
CA HIS A 252 -8.20 -8.17 -21.91
C HIS A 252 -7.91 -8.41 -23.39
N ARG A 253 -6.66 -8.35 -23.81
CA ARG A 253 -6.26 -8.64 -25.20
C ARG A 253 -6.56 -10.08 -25.59
N PHE A 254 -6.38 -11.04 -24.69
CA PHE A 254 -6.71 -12.45 -24.93
C PHE A 254 -8.23 -12.71 -25.02
N LEU A 255 -9.05 -11.96 -24.29
CA LEU A 255 -10.51 -12.04 -24.35
C LEU A 255 -11.08 -11.37 -25.60
N ALA A 256 -10.52 -10.24 -26.03
CA ALA A 256 -10.90 -9.57 -27.29
C ALA A 256 -10.57 -10.41 -28.52
N GLY A 257 -9.43 -11.11 -28.53
CA GLY A 257 -9.05 -12.04 -29.61
C GLY A 257 -9.99 -13.23 -29.77
N ARG A 258 -10.63 -13.70 -28.70
CA ARG A 258 -11.64 -14.78 -28.78
C ARG A 258 -13.01 -14.34 -29.34
N LYS A 259 -13.36 -13.07 -29.26
CA LYS A 259 -14.59 -12.51 -29.87
C LYS A 259 -14.51 -12.38 -31.38
N TYR A 260 -13.32 -12.30 -31.96
CA TYR A 260 -13.14 -12.12 -33.42
C TYR A 260 -13.04 -13.43 -34.21
N THR A 261 -12.90 -14.60 -33.57
CA THR A 261 -12.81 -15.89 -34.26
C THR A 261 -14.17 -16.64 -34.38
N GLY A 262 -15.26 -16.04 -33.92
CA GLY A 262 -16.61 -16.63 -33.91
C GLY A 262 -17.55 -16.22 -35.05
N MET A 263 -17.13 -15.39 -36.04
CA MET A 263 -17.95 -15.01 -37.19
C MET A 263 -17.19 -15.20 -38.51
N ARG A 264 -17.05 -16.44 -38.93
CA ARG A 264 -16.98 -16.85 -40.35
C ARG A 264 -17.30 -18.35 -40.43
N ARG A 265 -18.58 -18.64 -40.64
CA ARG A 265 -19.09 -19.66 -41.61
C ARG A 265 -20.59 -19.41 -41.82
#